data_4d60495f335386ac488537cc5b9bea73
#
_entry.id   4d60495f335386ac488537cc5b9bea73
#
_cell.length_a   1.000
_cell.length_b   1.000
_cell.length_c   1.000
_cell.angle_alpha   90.00
_cell.angle_beta   90.00
_cell.angle_gamma   90.00
#
_symmetry.space_group_name_H-M   'P 1'
#
loop_
_entity.id
_entity.type
_entity.pdbx_description
1 polymer ?
#
loop_
_entity_poly.entity_id
_entity_poly.type
_entity_poly.pdbx_seq_one_letter_code
_entity_poly.pdbx_strand_id
1 'polypeptide(L)'
;MKELSMTKIEFGLSMRRSDRIAEQAKAIESLGYDYATTGEHVFFHVPTANAFISLAVAAGATTHLKLMSTITLLPLYPAALAAKQVAALDVASGGRFHLGVGVGGEIPKEFEACGVPVNERGVRTNEALEVMRRLFTEDDVHFDGKFNTLSGVTLAPKPVQKTGPPIWVSGRKEAAWRRTAKYGTGWLPYMYTPEMLENSNEQISKYRHDEGNEVPVDPGLFIFFCCHEDNEKAIEYANERLSKQYNQDFTKMIDKYAIAGDPDRCVARLKEYVEAGARTIILSAASPMHYIEEAERFMAKEVLPRFKGLDQMS
;
A
#
# COMPACT_ATOMS: atom_id res chain seq x y z
N MET A 1 -22.11 17.23 -14.33
CA MET A 1 -20.81 17.42 -13.73
C MET A 1 -20.98 17.21 -12.22
N LYS A 2 -20.61 16.02 -11.70
CA LYS A 2 -20.59 15.78 -10.24
C LYS A 2 -19.35 16.50 -9.70
N GLU A 3 -19.54 17.37 -8.73
CA GLU A 3 -18.45 17.87 -7.89
C GLU A 3 -17.64 16.67 -7.39
N LEU A 4 -16.45 16.45 -7.93
CA LEU A 4 -15.44 15.64 -7.29
C LEU A 4 -15.08 16.37 -5.99
N SER A 5 -15.53 15.84 -4.86
CA SER A 5 -15.06 16.27 -3.56
C SER A 5 -13.54 16.36 -3.64
N MET A 6 -13.00 17.55 -3.42
CA MET A 6 -11.58 17.86 -3.50
C MET A 6 -10.84 17.14 -2.37
N THR A 7 -10.51 15.87 -2.61
CA THR A 7 -9.80 15.03 -1.65
C THR A 7 -8.33 15.43 -1.64
N LYS A 8 -7.81 15.74 -0.45
CA LYS A 8 -6.40 16.03 -0.18
C LYS A 8 -5.50 14.96 -0.80
N ILE A 9 -4.41 15.36 -1.45
CA ILE A 9 -3.37 14.43 -1.90
C ILE A 9 -2.52 14.06 -0.68
N GLU A 10 -2.40 12.77 -0.41
CA GLU A 10 -1.60 12.24 0.70
C GLU A 10 -0.38 11.48 0.17
N PHE A 11 0.75 11.68 0.83
CA PHE A 11 2.02 11.03 0.48
C PHE A 11 2.51 10.12 1.58
N GLY A 12 2.86 8.90 1.21
CA GLY A 12 3.51 7.95 2.10
C GLY A 12 4.93 7.61 1.66
N LEU A 13 5.75 7.16 2.60
CA LEU A 13 7.08 6.66 2.32
C LEU A 13 7.24 5.23 2.83
N SER A 14 7.82 4.36 1.99
CA SER A 14 8.08 2.97 2.34
C SER A 14 9.36 2.83 3.15
N MET A 15 9.24 2.26 4.37
CA MET A 15 10.38 1.85 5.20
C MET A 15 11.08 0.65 4.57
N ARG A 16 12.42 0.61 4.63
CA ARG A 16 13.23 -0.36 3.88
C ARG A 16 14.16 -1.21 4.72
N ARG A 17 14.45 -0.76 5.94
CA ARG A 17 15.41 -1.43 6.83
C ARG A 17 14.66 -2.02 8.01
N SER A 18 14.60 -3.34 8.07
CA SER A 18 13.95 -4.07 9.16
C SER A 18 14.64 -3.93 10.53
N ASP A 19 15.90 -3.53 10.52
CA ASP A 19 16.75 -3.34 11.73
C ASP A 19 16.63 -1.93 12.33
N ARG A 20 16.00 -0.95 11.63
CA ARG A 20 15.91 0.45 12.06
C ARG A 20 14.53 1.06 11.87
N ILE A 21 13.48 0.28 12.09
CA ILE A 21 12.09 0.68 11.82
C ILE A 21 11.69 1.93 12.62
N ALA A 22 11.97 1.97 13.92
CA ALA A 22 11.60 3.09 14.77
C ALA A 22 12.25 4.42 14.32
N GLU A 23 13.51 4.38 13.91
CA GLU A 23 14.25 5.54 13.44
C GLU A 23 13.69 6.03 12.10
N GLN A 24 13.43 5.11 11.16
CA GLN A 24 12.84 5.44 9.87
C GLN A 24 11.44 6.04 10.04
N ALA A 25 10.58 5.45 10.87
CA ALA A 25 9.24 5.96 11.11
C ALA A 25 9.26 7.38 11.68
N LYS A 26 10.13 7.68 12.66
CA LYS A 26 10.33 9.04 13.19
C LYS A 26 10.83 10.02 12.13
N ALA A 27 11.76 9.59 11.27
CA ALA A 27 12.27 10.41 10.18
C ALA A 27 11.14 10.73 9.17
N ILE A 28 10.33 9.76 8.79
CA ILE A 28 9.17 9.93 7.91
C ILE A 28 8.17 10.92 8.50
N GLU A 29 7.83 10.77 9.80
CA GLU A 29 6.95 11.69 10.51
C GLU A 29 7.51 13.13 10.52
N SER A 30 8.81 13.29 10.81
CA SER A 30 9.46 14.59 10.83
C SER A 30 9.60 15.26 9.47
N LEU A 31 9.65 14.48 8.39
CA LEU A 31 9.67 14.97 7.02
C LEU A 31 8.28 15.40 6.51
N GLY A 32 7.23 15.15 7.28
CA GLY A 32 5.87 15.57 6.98
C GLY A 32 5.15 14.72 5.94
N TYR A 33 5.54 13.45 5.79
CA TYR A 33 4.73 12.46 5.08
C TYR A 33 3.46 12.12 5.87
N ASP A 34 2.41 11.71 5.17
CA ASP A 34 1.14 11.31 5.78
C ASP A 34 1.16 9.82 6.22
N TYR A 35 1.95 8.96 5.54
CA TYR A 35 2.05 7.53 5.84
C TYR A 35 3.49 7.05 5.96
N ALA A 36 3.75 6.14 6.92
CA ALA A 36 4.84 5.18 6.85
C ALA A 36 4.31 3.82 6.43
N THR A 37 4.98 3.19 5.47
CA THR A 37 4.52 1.92 4.92
C THR A 37 5.61 0.86 4.90
N THR A 38 5.23 -0.41 4.87
CA THR A 38 6.14 -1.51 4.61
C THR A 38 5.39 -2.70 4.00
N GLY A 39 6.03 -3.39 3.08
CA GLY A 39 5.56 -4.66 2.56
C GLY A 39 6.15 -5.84 3.30
N GLU A 40 5.81 -7.05 2.86
CA GLU A 40 6.38 -8.27 3.41
C GLU A 40 6.60 -9.34 2.34
N HIS A 41 7.55 -10.21 2.64
CA HIS A 41 7.74 -11.51 2.01
C HIS A 41 8.27 -12.49 3.06
N VAL A 42 7.91 -13.76 2.94
CA VAL A 42 8.52 -14.83 3.73
C VAL A 42 9.93 -15.12 3.20
N PHE A 43 10.06 -15.21 1.87
CA PHE A 43 11.32 -15.35 1.16
C PHE A 43 11.36 -14.38 -0.01
N PHE A 44 12.43 -13.60 -0.11
CA PHE A 44 12.61 -12.67 -1.23
C PHE A 44 14.10 -12.58 -1.62
N HIS A 45 14.40 -11.95 -2.75
CA HIS A 45 15.77 -11.77 -3.25
C HIS A 45 16.63 -10.83 -2.38
N VAL A 46 15.97 -10.02 -1.56
CA VAL A 46 16.60 -9.11 -0.59
C VAL A 46 15.92 -9.27 0.78
N PRO A 47 16.60 -8.96 1.89
CA PRO A 47 15.97 -8.97 3.22
C PRO A 47 14.69 -8.13 3.22
N THR A 48 13.58 -8.73 3.64
CA THR A 48 12.26 -8.09 3.69
C THR A 48 11.66 -8.29 5.08
N ALA A 49 11.00 -7.25 5.57
CA ALA A 49 10.39 -7.28 6.90
C ALA A 49 9.07 -8.09 6.92
N ASN A 50 8.56 -8.34 8.12
CA ASN A 50 7.16 -8.68 8.32
C ASN A 50 6.38 -7.38 8.54
N ALA A 51 5.27 -7.21 7.82
CA ALA A 51 4.52 -5.96 7.82
C ALA A 51 3.92 -5.64 9.20
N PHE A 52 3.24 -6.57 9.85
CA PHE A 52 2.59 -6.33 11.15
C PHE A 52 3.60 -6.00 12.25
N ILE A 53 4.73 -6.73 12.31
CA ILE A 53 5.76 -6.47 13.32
C ILE A 53 6.40 -5.10 13.12
N SER A 54 6.77 -4.76 11.88
CA SER A 54 7.38 -3.47 11.58
C SER A 54 6.44 -2.30 11.85
N LEU A 55 5.17 -2.42 11.47
CA LEU A 55 4.18 -1.37 11.69
C LEU A 55 3.81 -1.24 13.18
N ALA A 56 3.88 -2.31 13.97
CA ALA A 56 3.73 -2.21 15.43
C ALA A 56 4.87 -1.43 16.08
N VAL A 57 6.11 -1.63 15.62
CA VAL A 57 7.27 -0.82 16.07
C VAL A 57 7.10 0.63 15.65
N ALA A 58 6.68 0.90 14.41
CA ALA A 58 6.42 2.24 13.93
C ALA A 58 5.28 2.93 14.70
N ALA A 59 4.22 2.19 15.07
CA ALA A 59 3.12 2.69 15.88
C ALA A 59 3.59 3.22 17.24
N GLY A 60 4.46 2.48 17.91
CA GLY A 60 5.05 2.90 19.19
C GLY A 60 6.09 4.03 19.09
N ALA A 61 6.62 4.27 17.89
CA ALA A 61 7.66 5.28 17.65
C ALA A 61 7.13 6.63 17.15
N THR A 62 5.86 6.70 16.74
CA THR A 62 5.22 7.86 16.10
C THR A 62 3.91 8.23 16.77
N THR A 63 3.42 9.45 16.57
CA THR A 63 2.23 9.98 17.25
C THR A 63 1.03 10.20 16.34
N HIS A 64 1.24 10.65 15.10
CA HIS A 64 0.16 11.01 14.17
C HIS A 64 0.30 10.39 12.76
N LEU A 65 1.45 9.80 12.48
CA LEU A 65 1.73 9.18 11.19
C LEU A 65 0.79 7.99 10.95
N LYS A 66 0.08 7.97 9.84
CA LYS A 66 -0.69 6.81 9.40
C LYS A 66 0.25 5.67 9.01
N LEU A 67 -0.18 4.45 9.26
CA LEU A 67 0.62 3.24 9.06
C LEU A 67 -0.09 2.32 8.07
N MET A 68 0.58 1.89 7.00
CA MET A 68 -0.05 1.04 6.00
C MET A 68 0.85 -0.12 5.60
N SER A 69 0.31 -1.34 5.59
CA SER A 69 0.99 -2.44 4.92
C SER A 69 0.92 -2.29 3.39
N THR A 70 2.05 -2.46 2.69
CA THR A 70 2.15 -2.28 1.23
C THR A 70 2.95 -3.41 0.57
N ILE A 71 2.48 -4.63 0.71
CA ILE A 71 1.19 -5.17 1.15
C ILE A 71 1.41 -6.34 2.11
N THR A 72 0.37 -6.73 2.87
CA THR A 72 0.30 -8.01 3.56
C THR A 72 -0.07 -9.11 2.58
N LEU A 73 0.66 -10.23 2.60
CA LEU A 73 0.35 -11.43 1.82
C LEU A 73 -0.77 -12.23 2.51
N LEU A 74 -1.98 -11.68 2.49
CA LEU A 74 -3.11 -12.16 3.30
C LEU A 74 -3.41 -13.67 3.16
N PRO A 75 -3.30 -14.33 1.98
CA PRO A 75 -3.59 -15.75 1.88
C PRO A 75 -2.63 -16.67 2.65
N LEU A 76 -1.49 -16.15 3.13
CA LEU A 76 -0.54 -16.90 3.96
C LEU A 76 -0.92 -16.90 5.45
N TYR A 77 -1.93 -16.12 5.86
CA TYR A 77 -2.40 -16.03 7.23
C TYR A 77 -3.74 -16.78 7.41
N PRO A 78 -3.93 -17.52 8.52
CA PRO A 78 -5.26 -17.88 8.97
C PRO A 78 -6.10 -16.62 9.20
N ALA A 79 -7.31 -16.56 8.62
CA ALA A 79 -8.12 -15.32 8.59
C ALA A 79 -8.43 -14.75 10.00
N ALA A 80 -8.76 -15.63 10.96
CA ALA A 80 -9.02 -15.21 12.34
C ALA A 80 -7.76 -14.65 13.02
N LEU A 81 -6.57 -15.21 12.75
CA LEU A 81 -5.31 -14.70 13.29
C LEU A 81 -4.96 -13.35 12.65
N ALA A 82 -5.14 -13.20 11.34
CA ALA A 82 -4.97 -11.92 10.66
C ALA A 82 -5.91 -10.86 11.23
N ALA A 83 -7.19 -11.19 11.43
CA ALA A 83 -8.16 -10.27 12.06
C ALA A 83 -7.70 -9.82 13.46
N LYS A 84 -7.16 -10.76 14.26
CA LYS A 84 -6.64 -10.45 15.59
C LYS A 84 -5.44 -9.52 15.54
N GLN A 85 -4.48 -9.76 14.64
CA GLN A 85 -3.29 -8.93 14.47
C GLN A 85 -3.67 -7.52 13.99
N VAL A 86 -4.58 -7.42 13.02
CA VAL A 86 -5.10 -6.16 12.49
C VAL A 86 -5.80 -5.36 13.58
N ALA A 87 -6.71 -5.96 14.34
CA ALA A 87 -7.41 -5.28 15.42
C ALA A 87 -6.45 -4.83 16.53
N ALA A 88 -5.49 -5.67 16.91
CA ALA A 88 -4.49 -5.32 17.92
C ALA A 88 -3.59 -4.17 17.49
N LEU A 89 -3.16 -4.15 16.21
CA LEU A 89 -2.35 -3.07 15.66
C LEU A 89 -3.16 -1.76 15.52
N ASP A 90 -4.43 -1.86 15.15
CA ASP A 90 -5.32 -0.71 15.11
C ASP A 90 -5.48 -0.06 16.49
N VAL A 91 -5.72 -0.86 17.52
CA VAL A 91 -5.76 -0.38 18.91
C VAL A 91 -4.42 0.21 19.34
N ALA A 92 -3.31 -0.49 19.11
CA ALA A 92 -1.97 -0.03 19.49
C ALA A 92 -1.55 1.27 18.79
N SER A 93 -2.02 1.49 17.57
CA SER A 93 -1.76 2.72 16.81
C SER A 93 -2.77 3.85 17.10
N GLY A 94 -3.83 3.59 17.89
CA GLY A 94 -4.89 4.56 18.12
C GLY A 94 -5.73 4.87 16.88
N GLY A 95 -6.00 3.86 16.03
CA GLY A 95 -6.80 4.00 14.82
C GLY A 95 -6.04 4.59 13.62
N ARG A 96 -4.70 4.52 13.62
CA ARG A 96 -3.85 5.01 12.52
C ARG A 96 -3.49 3.94 11.49
N PHE A 97 -3.87 2.69 11.73
CA PHE A 97 -3.51 1.57 10.86
C PHE A 97 -4.44 1.46 9.65
N HIS A 98 -3.87 1.21 8.48
CA HIS A 98 -4.52 0.89 7.22
C HIS A 98 -3.99 -0.46 6.73
N LEU A 99 -4.88 -1.37 6.36
CA LEU A 99 -4.54 -2.71 5.91
C LEU A 99 -4.41 -2.76 4.38
N GLY A 100 -3.20 -2.79 3.86
CA GLY A 100 -2.98 -3.10 2.45
C GLY A 100 -2.84 -4.61 2.26
N VAL A 101 -3.60 -5.17 1.33
CA VAL A 101 -3.62 -6.61 1.05
C VAL A 101 -3.28 -6.93 -0.39
N GLY A 102 -2.52 -7.99 -0.57
CA GLY A 102 -2.25 -8.60 -1.86
C GLY A 102 -2.37 -10.10 -1.82
N VAL A 103 -2.48 -10.69 -3.00
CA VAL A 103 -2.58 -12.15 -3.15
C VAL A 103 -1.20 -12.82 -3.27
N GLY A 104 -0.13 -12.06 -3.51
CA GLY A 104 1.20 -12.62 -3.76
C GLY A 104 1.27 -13.55 -4.96
N GLY A 105 2.22 -14.48 -4.92
CA GLY A 105 2.40 -15.53 -5.93
C GLY A 105 3.58 -15.31 -6.86
N GLU A 106 4.37 -14.25 -6.65
CA GLU A 106 5.62 -14.01 -7.39
C GLU A 106 6.68 -15.05 -7.01
N ILE A 107 6.66 -15.52 -5.76
CA ILE A 107 7.57 -16.55 -5.24
C ILE A 107 6.75 -17.75 -4.74
N PRO A 108 6.51 -18.78 -5.58
CA PRO A 108 5.68 -19.92 -5.19
C PRO A 108 6.18 -20.69 -3.96
N LYS A 109 7.49 -20.64 -3.68
CA LYS A 109 8.10 -21.29 -2.51
C LYS A 109 7.63 -20.72 -1.18
N GLU A 110 7.19 -19.46 -1.12
CA GLU A 110 6.57 -18.89 0.08
C GLU A 110 5.28 -19.60 0.43
N PHE A 111 4.48 -19.87 -0.59
CA PHE A 111 3.19 -20.55 -0.46
C PHE A 111 3.37 -22.00 -0.06
N GLU A 112 4.31 -22.71 -0.71
CA GLU A 112 4.67 -24.07 -0.36
C GLU A 112 5.10 -24.20 1.10
N ALA A 113 6.03 -23.34 1.55
CA ALA A 113 6.53 -23.37 2.91
C ALA A 113 5.46 -23.01 3.97
N CYS A 114 4.48 -22.19 3.60
CA CYS A 114 3.33 -21.85 4.45
C CYS A 114 2.16 -22.84 4.32
N GLY A 115 2.29 -23.90 3.54
CA GLY A 115 1.24 -24.91 3.37
C GLY A 115 0.01 -24.41 2.61
N VAL A 116 0.15 -23.39 1.77
CA VAL A 116 -0.94 -22.78 1.02
C VAL A 116 -0.76 -23.04 -0.48
N PRO A 117 -1.69 -23.72 -1.16
CA PRO A 117 -1.63 -23.86 -2.61
C PRO A 117 -1.70 -22.51 -3.32
N VAL A 118 -0.69 -22.19 -4.14
CA VAL A 118 -0.58 -20.87 -4.79
C VAL A 118 -1.78 -20.54 -5.71
N ASN A 119 -2.41 -21.55 -6.30
CA ASN A 119 -3.60 -21.39 -7.13
C ASN A 119 -4.88 -21.06 -6.35
N GLU A 120 -4.89 -21.23 -5.03
CA GLU A 120 -6.00 -20.87 -4.15
C GLU A 120 -5.88 -19.46 -3.58
N ARG A 121 -4.76 -18.76 -3.77
CA ARG A 121 -4.45 -17.46 -3.13
C ARG A 121 -5.56 -16.42 -3.27
N GLY A 122 -6.18 -16.34 -4.45
CA GLY A 122 -7.23 -15.34 -4.70
C GLY A 122 -8.52 -15.62 -3.94
N VAL A 123 -8.99 -16.87 -3.95
CA VAL A 123 -10.22 -17.27 -3.25
C VAL A 123 -10.03 -17.27 -1.74
N ARG A 124 -8.86 -17.69 -1.25
CA ARG A 124 -8.50 -17.56 0.19
C ARG A 124 -8.51 -16.11 0.65
N THR A 125 -7.95 -15.18 -0.14
CA THR A 125 -7.98 -13.75 0.17
C THR A 125 -9.41 -13.22 0.26
N ASN A 126 -10.29 -13.60 -0.69
CA ASN A 126 -11.68 -13.14 -0.67
C ASN A 126 -12.41 -13.61 0.58
N GLU A 127 -12.25 -14.89 0.93
CA GLU A 127 -12.89 -15.46 2.12
C GLU A 127 -12.31 -14.87 3.41
N ALA A 128 -10.99 -14.67 3.46
CA ALA A 128 -10.35 -14.03 4.60
C ALA A 128 -10.85 -12.59 4.84
N LEU A 129 -11.01 -11.80 3.77
CA LEU A 129 -11.56 -10.44 3.88
C LEU A 129 -13.00 -10.43 4.40
N GLU A 130 -13.83 -11.40 3.98
CA GLU A 130 -15.20 -11.54 4.48
C GLU A 130 -15.21 -11.91 5.97
N VAL A 131 -14.41 -12.90 6.37
CA VAL A 131 -14.25 -13.31 7.78
C VAL A 131 -13.78 -12.14 8.64
N MET A 132 -12.75 -11.42 8.18
CA MET A 132 -12.20 -10.29 8.93
C MET A 132 -13.22 -9.17 9.11
N ARG A 133 -13.96 -8.80 8.06
CA ARG A 133 -15.00 -7.77 8.12
C ARG A 133 -16.06 -8.12 9.17
N ARG A 134 -16.53 -9.36 9.19
CA ARG A 134 -17.50 -9.83 10.17
C ARG A 134 -16.92 -9.82 11.60
N LEU A 135 -15.70 -10.32 11.77
CA LEU A 135 -15.03 -10.29 13.07
C LEU A 135 -14.80 -8.88 13.62
N PHE A 136 -14.60 -7.87 12.75
CA PHE A 136 -14.42 -6.49 13.18
C PHE A 136 -15.73 -5.85 13.67
N THR A 137 -16.87 -6.23 13.10
CA THR A 137 -18.14 -5.52 13.29
C THR A 137 -19.19 -6.30 14.06
N GLU A 138 -19.13 -7.63 14.07
CA GLU A 138 -20.14 -8.51 14.63
C GLU A 138 -19.63 -9.25 15.88
N ASP A 139 -20.52 -9.57 16.79
CA ASP A 139 -20.29 -10.53 17.88
C ASP A 139 -20.93 -11.86 17.51
N ASP A 140 -20.55 -12.93 18.23
CA ASP A 140 -21.08 -14.28 18.03
C ASP A 140 -21.04 -14.71 16.55
N VAL A 141 -19.88 -14.51 15.89
CA VAL A 141 -19.73 -14.76 14.46
C VAL A 141 -19.76 -16.24 14.16
N HIS A 142 -20.72 -16.64 13.32
CA HIS A 142 -20.79 -17.97 12.68
C HIS A 142 -20.43 -17.82 11.21
N PHE A 143 -19.51 -18.63 10.71
CA PHE A 143 -19.09 -18.64 9.32
C PHE A 143 -18.74 -20.08 8.91
N ASP A 144 -19.29 -20.54 7.80
CA ASP A 144 -18.99 -21.87 7.21
C ASP A 144 -18.54 -21.66 5.76
N GLY A 145 -17.24 -21.47 5.59
CA GLY A 145 -16.60 -21.23 4.30
C GLY A 145 -15.80 -22.43 3.82
N LYS A 146 -15.15 -22.27 2.69
CA LYS A 146 -14.29 -23.32 2.13
C LYS A 146 -13.01 -23.51 2.94
N PHE A 147 -12.47 -22.44 3.51
CA PHE A 147 -11.16 -22.40 4.17
C PHE A 147 -11.24 -22.01 5.64
N ASN A 148 -12.34 -21.43 6.07
CA ASN A 148 -12.52 -20.96 7.44
C ASN A 148 -13.88 -21.38 7.97
N THR A 149 -13.89 -21.89 9.19
CA THR A 149 -15.13 -22.21 9.94
C THR A 149 -15.07 -21.51 11.28
N LEU A 150 -16.09 -20.74 11.61
CA LEU A 150 -16.25 -20.05 12.89
C LEU A 150 -17.59 -20.47 13.51
N SER A 151 -17.59 -20.74 14.80
CA SER A 151 -18.77 -21.25 15.53
C SER A 151 -19.00 -20.42 16.79
N GLY A 152 -19.68 -19.27 16.62
CA GLY A 152 -20.07 -18.43 17.74
C GLY A 152 -18.87 -17.76 18.44
N VAL A 153 -17.99 -17.10 17.67
CA VAL A 153 -16.80 -16.44 18.21
C VAL A 153 -16.90 -14.91 18.14
N THR A 154 -16.38 -14.25 19.16
CA THR A 154 -16.29 -12.79 19.24
C THR A 154 -14.83 -12.36 19.29
N LEU A 155 -14.42 -11.49 18.37
CA LEU A 155 -13.09 -10.88 18.40
C LEU A 155 -13.03 -9.79 19.48
N ALA A 156 -12.05 -9.88 20.38
CA ALA A 156 -11.76 -8.85 21.37
C ALA A 156 -10.24 -8.64 21.51
N PRO A 157 -9.72 -7.38 21.56
CA PRO A 157 -10.51 -6.17 21.34
C PRO A 157 -11.00 -6.06 19.89
N LYS A 158 -12.08 -5.33 19.68
CA LYS A 158 -12.46 -4.85 18.34
C LYS A 158 -11.49 -3.74 17.92
N PRO A 159 -11.34 -3.46 16.60
CA PRO A 159 -10.65 -2.29 16.15
C PRO A 159 -11.21 -0.99 16.74
N VAL A 160 -10.38 0.04 16.88
CA VAL A 160 -10.81 1.40 17.25
C VAL A 160 -11.64 2.02 16.12
N GLN A 161 -11.25 1.76 14.88
CA GLN A 161 -12.00 2.17 13.69
C GLN A 161 -13.26 1.31 13.55
N LYS A 162 -14.44 1.93 13.63
CA LYS A 162 -15.75 1.24 13.82
C LYS A 162 -16.05 0.13 12.81
N THR A 163 -15.63 0.29 11.56
CA THR A 163 -15.85 -0.70 10.48
C THR A 163 -14.61 -1.57 10.21
N GLY A 164 -13.62 -1.50 11.10
CA GLY A 164 -12.27 -2.01 10.91
C GLY A 164 -11.38 -0.98 10.20
N PRO A 165 -10.06 -1.21 10.18
CA PRO A 165 -9.11 -0.38 9.44
C PRO A 165 -9.44 -0.32 7.96
N PRO A 166 -9.17 0.81 7.26
CA PRO A 166 -9.32 0.92 5.82
C PRO A 166 -8.55 -0.20 5.10
N ILE A 167 -9.21 -0.87 4.14
CA ILE A 167 -8.65 -1.98 3.39
C ILE A 167 -8.22 -1.48 2.01
N TRP A 168 -6.93 -1.55 1.73
CA TRP A 168 -6.31 -1.21 0.45
C TRP A 168 -5.97 -2.49 -0.32
N VAL A 169 -6.63 -2.70 -1.44
CA VAL A 169 -6.41 -3.89 -2.26
C VAL A 169 -5.36 -3.61 -3.33
N SER A 170 -4.33 -4.42 -3.40
CA SER A 170 -3.31 -4.35 -4.46
C SER A 170 -3.57 -5.37 -5.56
N GLY A 171 -3.08 -5.07 -6.74
CA GLY A 171 -3.11 -5.94 -7.92
C GLY A 171 -3.53 -5.20 -9.19
N ARG A 172 -3.18 -5.79 -10.35
CA ARG A 172 -3.22 -5.16 -11.67
C ARG A 172 -4.19 -5.83 -12.65
N LYS A 173 -4.99 -6.78 -12.18
CA LYS A 173 -5.88 -7.57 -13.02
C LYS A 173 -7.32 -7.46 -12.52
N GLU A 174 -8.28 -7.78 -13.38
CA GLU A 174 -9.70 -7.73 -13.11
C GLU A 174 -10.10 -8.36 -11.76
N ALA A 175 -9.53 -9.50 -11.40
CA ALA A 175 -9.80 -10.14 -10.10
C ALA A 175 -9.44 -9.25 -8.89
N ALA A 176 -8.42 -8.39 -9.02
CA ALA A 176 -8.08 -7.41 -7.99
C ALA A 176 -9.07 -6.24 -8.00
N TRP A 177 -9.50 -5.77 -9.16
CA TRP A 177 -10.49 -4.69 -9.29
C TRP A 177 -11.85 -5.10 -8.70
N ARG A 178 -12.32 -6.32 -9.00
CA ARG A 178 -13.55 -6.88 -8.38
C ARG A 178 -13.42 -7.04 -6.87
N ARG A 179 -12.24 -7.47 -6.37
CA ARG A 179 -11.96 -7.55 -4.93
C ARG A 179 -11.97 -6.18 -4.28
N THR A 180 -11.38 -5.18 -4.95
CA THR A 180 -11.41 -3.78 -4.50
C THR A 180 -12.84 -3.27 -4.44
N ALA A 181 -13.62 -3.50 -5.47
CA ALA A 181 -15.01 -3.09 -5.53
C ALA A 181 -15.84 -3.67 -4.38
N LYS A 182 -15.60 -4.92 -4.02
CA LYS A 182 -16.37 -5.62 -2.98
C LYS A 182 -15.92 -5.32 -1.56
N TYR A 183 -14.60 -5.29 -1.32
CA TYR A 183 -14.04 -5.26 0.04
C TYR A 183 -13.19 -4.02 0.34
N GLY A 184 -12.68 -3.34 -0.69
CA GLY A 184 -11.71 -2.26 -0.52
C GLY A 184 -12.34 -0.91 -0.17
N THR A 185 -11.64 -0.16 0.66
CA THR A 185 -11.81 1.30 0.79
C THR A 185 -10.88 2.04 -0.14
N GLY A 186 -9.74 1.43 -0.50
CA GLY A 186 -8.78 1.95 -1.45
C GLY A 186 -8.21 0.86 -2.37
N TRP A 187 -7.62 1.29 -3.48
CA TRP A 187 -6.89 0.44 -4.41
C TRP A 187 -5.47 0.96 -4.56
N LEU A 188 -4.46 0.06 -4.46
CA LEU A 188 -3.04 0.41 -4.44
C LEU A 188 -2.27 -0.43 -5.48
N PRO A 189 -2.24 -0.01 -6.76
CA PRO A 189 -1.45 -0.67 -7.78
C PRO A 189 0.03 -0.25 -7.71
N TYR A 190 0.91 -1.06 -8.33
CA TYR A 190 2.31 -0.73 -8.55
C TYR A 190 2.72 -1.05 -9.99
N MET A 191 3.78 -0.40 -10.48
CA MET A 191 4.20 -0.47 -11.89
C MET A 191 3.05 -0.15 -12.85
N TYR A 192 2.45 1.01 -12.65
CA TYR A 192 1.34 1.54 -13.43
C TYR A 192 1.73 2.84 -14.12
N THR A 193 1.18 3.07 -15.30
CA THR A 193 1.22 4.39 -15.95
C THR A 193 -0.02 5.21 -15.57
N PRO A 194 -0.01 6.55 -15.75
CA PRO A 194 -1.21 7.37 -15.52
C PRO A 194 -2.44 6.87 -16.29
N GLU A 195 -2.29 6.55 -17.57
CA GLU A 195 -3.37 6.00 -18.40
C GLU A 195 -3.93 4.67 -17.87
N MET A 196 -3.04 3.75 -17.44
CA MET A 196 -3.48 2.49 -16.81
C MET A 196 -4.24 2.74 -15.51
N LEU A 197 -3.84 3.75 -14.74
CA LEU A 197 -4.48 4.12 -13.48
C LEU A 197 -5.92 4.62 -13.73
N GLU A 198 -6.07 5.58 -14.63
CA GLU A 198 -7.37 6.15 -15.03
C GLU A 198 -8.33 5.06 -15.49
N ASN A 199 -7.92 4.25 -16.48
CA ASN A 199 -8.72 3.15 -17.02
C ASN A 199 -9.16 2.14 -15.93
N SER A 200 -8.26 1.81 -15.00
CA SER A 200 -8.57 0.86 -13.94
C SER A 200 -9.50 1.43 -12.88
N ASN A 201 -9.37 2.71 -12.54
CA ASN A 201 -10.28 3.40 -11.63
C ASN A 201 -11.72 3.42 -12.18
N GLU A 202 -11.89 3.63 -13.49
CA GLU A 202 -13.19 3.53 -14.14
C GLU A 202 -13.80 2.12 -14.04
N GLN A 203 -12.98 1.08 -14.26
CA GLN A 203 -13.44 -0.30 -14.14
C GLN A 203 -13.83 -0.65 -12.70
N ILE A 204 -13.02 -0.24 -11.72
CA ILE A 204 -13.33 -0.44 -10.31
C ILE A 204 -14.65 0.25 -9.93
N SER A 205 -14.88 1.47 -10.41
CA SER A 205 -16.11 2.22 -10.17
C SER A 205 -17.35 1.50 -10.75
N LYS A 206 -17.23 0.92 -11.96
CA LYS A 206 -18.31 0.10 -12.55
C LYS A 206 -18.62 -1.13 -11.70
N TYR A 207 -17.57 -1.91 -11.33
CA TYR A 207 -17.76 -3.08 -10.47
C TYR A 207 -18.31 -2.71 -9.09
N ARG A 208 -17.95 -1.53 -8.55
CA ARG A 208 -18.48 -1.02 -7.29
C ARG A 208 -19.97 -0.75 -7.35
N HIS A 209 -20.41 -0.11 -8.43
CA HIS A 209 -21.81 0.12 -8.71
C HIS A 209 -22.59 -1.20 -8.88
N ASP A 210 -22.02 -2.18 -9.59
CA ASP A 210 -22.63 -3.51 -9.78
C ASP A 210 -22.79 -4.27 -8.44
N GLU A 211 -21.90 -4.05 -7.46
CA GLU A 211 -22.03 -4.59 -6.10
C GLU A 211 -23.03 -3.79 -5.22
N GLY A 212 -23.69 -2.78 -5.76
CA GLY A 212 -24.65 -1.92 -5.03
C GLY A 212 -23.98 -0.99 -4.01
N ASN A 213 -22.71 -0.68 -4.17
CA ASN A 213 -21.96 0.18 -3.26
C ASN A 213 -21.60 1.51 -3.92
N GLU A 214 -22.21 2.60 -3.45
CA GLU A 214 -22.01 3.95 -3.98
C GLU A 214 -20.84 4.72 -3.34
N VAL A 215 -20.22 4.16 -2.28
CA VAL A 215 -19.07 4.81 -1.63
C VAL A 215 -17.84 4.70 -2.55
N PRO A 216 -17.23 5.81 -2.98
CA PRO A 216 -16.07 5.76 -3.84
C PRO A 216 -14.89 4.99 -3.21
N VAL A 217 -14.09 4.37 -4.06
CA VAL A 217 -12.81 3.77 -3.67
C VAL A 217 -11.72 4.83 -3.75
N ASP A 218 -10.88 4.95 -2.73
CA ASP A 218 -9.72 5.85 -2.76
C ASP A 218 -8.70 5.36 -3.79
N PRO A 219 -8.36 6.17 -4.83
CA PRO A 219 -7.39 5.79 -5.83
C PRO A 219 -5.96 6.02 -5.33
N GLY A 220 -5.26 4.93 -5.04
CA GLY A 220 -3.87 4.94 -4.61
C GLY A 220 -2.89 4.65 -5.75
N LEU A 221 -1.62 4.84 -5.44
CA LEU A 221 -0.49 4.47 -6.29
C LEU A 221 0.71 4.11 -5.41
N PHE A 222 1.33 2.97 -5.65
CA PHE A 222 2.67 2.67 -5.14
C PHE A 222 3.67 2.87 -6.28
N ILE A 223 4.67 3.76 -6.09
CA ILE A 223 5.62 4.10 -7.14
C ILE A 223 7.04 4.25 -6.59
N PHE A 224 8.01 3.82 -7.38
CA PHE A 224 9.43 4.02 -7.10
C PHE A 224 9.87 5.43 -7.46
N PHE A 225 10.83 5.98 -6.71
CA PHE A 225 11.39 7.28 -7.03
C PHE A 225 12.88 7.40 -6.75
N CYS A 226 13.54 8.27 -7.50
CA CYS A 226 14.86 8.83 -7.18
C CYS A 226 14.86 10.32 -7.52
N CYS A 227 14.91 11.18 -6.52
CA CYS A 227 15.04 12.62 -6.70
C CYS A 227 16.50 13.05 -6.47
N HIS A 228 17.10 13.72 -7.45
CA HIS A 228 18.49 14.18 -7.43
C HIS A 228 18.59 15.50 -8.21
N GLU A 229 19.53 16.38 -7.92
CA GLU A 229 19.74 17.64 -8.69
C GLU A 229 20.09 17.38 -10.16
N ASP A 230 20.75 16.27 -10.43
CA ASP A 230 21.14 15.82 -11.77
C ASP A 230 20.18 14.73 -12.27
N ASN A 231 19.51 15.00 -13.38
CA ASN A 231 18.52 14.10 -13.99
C ASN A 231 19.13 12.77 -14.42
N GLU A 232 20.30 12.78 -15.04
CA GLU A 232 20.96 11.58 -15.55
C GLU A 232 21.33 10.65 -14.38
N LYS A 233 21.85 11.24 -13.32
CA LYS A 233 22.25 10.53 -12.11
C LYS A 233 21.04 9.92 -11.37
N ALA A 234 19.92 10.65 -11.33
CA ALA A 234 18.69 10.12 -10.76
C ALA A 234 18.20 8.87 -11.53
N ILE A 235 18.26 8.92 -12.86
CA ILE A 235 17.86 7.80 -13.72
C ILE A 235 18.82 6.61 -13.58
N GLU A 236 20.15 6.88 -13.57
CA GLU A 236 21.18 5.87 -13.33
C GLU A 236 20.95 5.14 -11.99
N TYR A 237 20.79 5.89 -10.93
CA TYR A 237 20.56 5.36 -9.57
C TYR A 237 19.27 4.53 -9.50
N ALA A 238 18.19 5.02 -10.09
CA ALA A 238 16.93 4.29 -10.13
C ALA A 238 17.07 2.98 -10.91
N ASN A 239 17.74 3.03 -12.06
CA ASN A 239 17.99 1.84 -12.90
C ASN A 239 18.85 0.80 -12.16
N GLU A 240 19.98 1.20 -11.60
CA GLU A 240 20.86 0.30 -10.84
C GLU A 240 20.09 -0.40 -9.71
N ARG A 241 19.34 0.38 -8.93
CA ARG A 241 18.60 -0.13 -7.79
C ARG A 241 17.50 -1.10 -8.18
N LEU A 242 16.66 -0.74 -9.16
CA LEU A 242 15.52 -1.56 -9.59
C LEU A 242 15.96 -2.79 -10.36
N SER A 243 16.98 -2.66 -11.21
CA SER A 243 17.54 -3.81 -11.95
C SER A 243 18.09 -4.87 -10.99
N LYS A 244 18.79 -4.46 -9.95
CA LYS A 244 19.28 -5.37 -8.91
C LYS A 244 18.16 -5.99 -8.08
N GLN A 245 17.14 -5.20 -7.72
CA GLN A 245 16.02 -5.66 -6.88
C GLN A 245 15.17 -6.71 -7.58
N TYR A 246 14.92 -6.55 -8.88
CA TYR A 246 14.05 -7.43 -9.67
C TYR A 246 14.81 -8.43 -10.56
N ASN A 247 16.15 -8.40 -10.50
CA ASN A 247 17.01 -9.25 -11.33
C ASN A 247 16.66 -9.18 -12.83
N GLN A 248 16.40 -7.95 -13.33
CA GLN A 248 16.08 -7.67 -14.73
C GLN A 248 16.50 -6.24 -15.10
N ASP A 249 16.76 -5.97 -16.39
CA ASP A 249 17.11 -4.65 -16.89
C ASP A 249 15.91 -3.69 -16.85
N PHE A 250 16.04 -2.60 -16.08
CA PHE A 250 15.02 -1.55 -15.93
C PHE A 250 15.27 -0.33 -16.84
N THR A 251 16.35 -0.27 -17.61
CA THR A 251 16.75 0.92 -18.39
C THR A 251 15.60 1.52 -19.20
N LYS A 252 14.81 0.68 -19.89
CA LYS A 252 13.65 1.12 -20.69
C LYS A 252 12.36 1.27 -19.89
N MET A 253 12.38 0.98 -18.61
CA MET A 253 11.18 0.96 -17.75
C MET A 253 11.17 2.11 -16.73
N ILE A 254 12.30 2.79 -16.51
CA ILE A 254 12.40 3.85 -15.51
C ILE A 254 11.39 4.96 -15.81
N ASP A 255 11.41 5.53 -16.99
CA ASP A 255 10.49 6.61 -17.37
C ASP A 255 9.01 6.19 -17.33
N LYS A 256 8.76 4.89 -17.48
CA LYS A 256 7.39 4.36 -17.47
C LYS A 256 6.86 4.11 -16.07
N TYR A 257 7.68 3.60 -15.14
CA TYR A 257 7.24 3.04 -13.87
C TYR A 257 7.91 3.65 -12.63
N ALA A 258 8.75 4.66 -12.81
CA ALA A 258 9.38 5.37 -11.72
C ALA A 258 9.29 6.89 -11.90
N ILE A 259 9.54 7.61 -10.83
CA ILE A 259 9.71 9.04 -10.79
C ILE A 259 11.21 9.28 -10.55
N ALA A 260 11.96 9.58 -11.61
CA ALA A 260 13.40 9.78 -11.51
C ALA A 260 13.82 11.07 -12.21
N GLY A 261 14.55 11.94 -11.51
CA GLY A 261 15.01 13.21 -12.04
C GLY A 261 15.22 14.26 -10.98
N ASP A 262 15.38 15.50 -11.46
CA ASP A 262 15.38 16.68 -10.61
C ASP A 262 13.98 16.99 -10.04
N PRO A 263 13.84 17.92 -9.10
CA PRO A 263 12.54 18.25 -8.50
C PRO A 263 11.48 18.65 -9.52
N ASP A 264 11.83 19.39 -10.58
CA ASP A 264 10.86 19.85 -11.57
C ASP A 264 10.33 18.69 -12.39
N ARG A 265 11.19 17.76 -12.81
CA ARG A 265 10.80 16.53 -13.49
C ARG A 265 9.98 15.62 -12.57
N CYS A 266 10.36 15.47 -11.30
CA CYS A 266 9.60 14.71 -10.33
C CYS A 266 8.18 15.29 -10.12
N VAL A 267 8.05 16.60 -10.02
CA VAL A 267 6.75 17.28 -9.92
C VAL A 267 5.92 17.07 -11.18
N ALA A 268 6.50 17.26 -12.36
CA ALA A 268 5.79 17.05 -13.62
C ALA A 268 5.23 15.61 -13.71
N ARG A 269 6.05 14.60 -13.38
CA ARG A 269 5.65 13.21 -13.42
C ARG A 269 4.58 12.86 -12.37
N LEU A 270 4.67 13.39 -11.16
CA LEU A 270 3.66 13.21 -10.12
C LEU A 270 2.32 13.85 -10.51
N LYS A 271 2.35 15.02 -11.17
CA LYS A 271 1.12 15.68 -11.66
C LYS A 271 0.35 14.81 -12.63
N GLU A 272 1.02 14.11 -13.55
CA GLU A 272 0.36 13.19 -14.49
C GLU A 272 -0.46 12.11 -13.73
N TYR A 273 0.07 11.56 -12.63
CA TYR A 273 -0.65 10.58 -11.80
C TYR A 273 -1.80 11.21 -11.01
N VAL A 274 -1.62 12.43 -10.50
CA VAL A 274 -2.68 13.16 -9.80
C VAL A 274 -3.83 13.49 -10.75
N GLU A 275 -3.52 13.92 -11.98
CA GLU A 275 -4.49 14.17 -13.06
C GLU A 275 -5.23 12.88 -13.47
N ALA A 276 -4.54 11.74 -13.49
CA ALA A 276 -5.12 10.41 -13.70
C ALA A 276 -5.91 9.88 -12.47
N GLY A 277 -6.06 10.70 -11.44
CA GLY A 277 -6.92 10.41 -10.29
C GLY A 277 -6.22 9.92 -9.02
N ALA A 278 -4.89 9.76 -8.98
CA ALA A 278 -4.19 9.35 -7.76
C ALA A 278 -4.41 10.36 -6.62
N ARG A 279 -4.71 9.87 -5.41
CA ARG A 279 -4.90 10.70 -4.21
C ARG A 279 -4.02 10.26 -3.05
N THR A 280 -3.76 8.97 -2.89
CA THR A 280 -2.80 8.44 -1.90
C THR A 280 -1.61 7.84 -2.64
N ILE A 281 -0.46 8.50 -2.58
CA ILE A 281 0.74 8.12 -3.33
C ILE A 281 1.81 7.62 -2.37
N ILE A 282 2.10 6.33 -2.43
CA ILE A 282 3.14 5.69 -1.63
C ILE A 282 4.43 5.66 -2.43
N LEU A 283 5.42 6.37 -1.95
CA LEU A 283 6.74 6.50 -2.54
C LEU A 283 7.70 5.46 -1.97
N SER A 284 8.47 4.80 -2.83
CA SER A 284 9.53 3.88 -2.44
C SER A 284 10.83 4.29 -3.09
N ALA A 285 11.85 4.64 -2.30
CA ALA A 285 13.09 5.14 -2.85
C ALA A 285 13.84 4.05 -3.64
N ALA A 286 14.13 4.35 -4.87
CA ALA A 286 14.93 3.55 -5.80
C ALA A 286 16.30 4.22 -5.99
N SER A 287 17.07 4.30 -4.92
CA SER A 287 18.39 4.91 -4.90
C SER A 287 19.43 3.94 -4.30
N PRO A 288 20.73 4.10 -4.58
CA PRO A 288 21.76 3.40 -3.86
C PRO A 288 21.72 3.69 -2.36
N MET A 289 22.15 2.73 -1.54
CA MET A 289 22.02 2.82 -0.07
C MET A 289 22.61 4.10 0.53
N HIS A 290 23.71 4.61 -0.04
CA HIS A 290 24.38 5.81 0.44
C HIS A 290 23.62 7.11 0.14
N TYR A 291 22.67 7.11 -0.83
CA TYR A 291 21.93 8.28 -1.27
C TYR A 291 20.44 8.27 -0.85
N ILE A 292 19.94 7.17 -0.36
CA ILE A 292 18.53 6.95 -0.07
C ILE A 292 17.94 8.03 0.85
N GLU A 293 18.56 8.30 2.01
CA GLU A 293 18.05 9.28 2.98
C GLU A 293 18.06 10.71 2.41
N GLU A 294 19.00 10.99 1.52
CA GLU A 294 19.07 12.27 0.83
C GLU A 294 17.96 12.41 -0.21
N ALA A 295 17.73 11.38 -1.02
CA ALA A 295 16.63 11.34 -1.98
C ALA A 295 15.26 11.52 -1.29
N GLU A 296 15.06 10.89 -0.12
CA GLU A 296 13.82 11.02 0.68
C GLU A 296 13.62 12.45 1.21
N ARG A 297 14.68 13.06 1.74
CA ARG A 297 14.65 14.44 2.19
C ARG A 297 14.44 15.42 1.04
N PHE A 298 15.08 15.18 -0.10
CA PHE A 298 14.99 16.01 -1.27
C PHE A 298 13.56 15.98 -1.85
N MET A 299 12.97 14.79 -1.96
CA MET A 299 11.56 14.62 -2.33
C MET A 299 10.64 15.39 -1.38
N ALA A 300 10.81 15.23 -0.06
CA ALA A 300 9.96 15.85 0.95
C ALA A 300 10.05 17.40 0.96
N LYS A 301 11.23 17.96 0.69
CA LYS A 301 11.47 19.40 0.78
C LYS A 301 11.19 20.14 -0.53
N GLU A 302 11.55 19.57 -1.65
CA GLU A 302 11.55 20.25 -2.95
C GLU A 302 10.35 19.87 -3.83
N VAL A 303 9.76 18.69 -3.63
CA VAL A 303 8.69 18.17 -4.49
C VAL A 303 7.34 18.21 -3.81
N LEU A 304 7.19 17.56 -2.64
CA LEU A 304 5.87 17.40 -2.00
C LEU A 304 5.19 18.73 -1.63
N PRO A 305 5.89 19.79 -1.20
CA PRO A 305 5.24 21.07 -0.90
C PRO A 305 4.52 21.71 -2.09
N ARG A 306 4.92 21.35 -3.33
CA ARG A 306 4.29 21.87 -4.56
C ARG A 306 2.91 21.25 -4.83
N PHE A 307 2.52 20.24 -4.06
CA PHE A 307 1.19 19.59 -4.09
C PHE A 307 0.30 20.04 -2.92
N LYS A 308 0.87 20.66 -1.89
CA LYS A 308 0.10 21.23 -0.77
C LYS A 308 -0.66 22.47 -1.28
N GLY A 309 -1.98 22.41 -1.26
CA GLY A 309 -2.86 23.51 -1.70
C GLY A 309 -3.42 23.37 -3.12
N LEU A 310 -3.08 22.33 -3.87
CA LEU A 310 -3.76 22.04 -5.14
C LEU A 310 -5.26 21.72 -4.91
N ASP A 311 -5.61 21.28 -3.72
CA ASP A 311 -6.98 21.00 -3.26
C ASP A 311 -7.85 22.28 -3.16
N GLN A 312 -7.25 23.49 -3.27
CA GLN A 312 -7.95 24.78 -3.12
C GLN A 312 -8.13 25.54 -4.45
N MET A 313 -7.61 25.02 -5.54
CA MET A 313 -7.50 25.77 -6.82
C MET A 313 -8.33 25.21 -7.98
N SER A 314 -9.26 24.29 -7.76
CA SER A 314 -10.14 23.75 -8.82
C SER A 314 -11.62 23.96 -8.54
#